data_4c4115ddca2828f5268516db394d715c
#
_entry.id   4c4115ddca2828f5268516db394d715c
#
_cell.length_a   1.000
_cell.length_b   1.000
_cell.length_c   1.000
_cell.angle_alpha   90.00
_cell.angle_beta   90.00
_cell.angle_gamma   90.00
#
_symmetry.space_group_name_H-M   'P 1'
#
loop_
_entity.id
_entity.type
_entity.pdbx_description
1 polymer ?
#
loop_
_entity_poly.entity_id
_entity_poly.type
_entity_poly.pdbx_seq_one_letter_code
_entity_poly.pdbx_strand_id
1 'polypeptide(L)'
;MNARPCPVALVTGARKGIGRALAEHLLDRGYQVVGCSRLDADWKAEGFFHLRTDVANERQVKALFREIKRRYGRLDAAINNAAVTSMNHVLLTPAASVEKMMSANVVGTFLVSREAAKLMQRRKYGRIVNFSSLAVPMRLGGQSAYVASKASVESLSQVMARELAEYGITVNVIGPSPIETDMIRGLSKDKVDHLLDAMAVKRMGTFADVTNVLDFFLRPESDAVTGQVMYLGGVPNL
;
A
#
# COMPACT_ATOMS: atom_id res chain seq x y z
N MET A 1 28.00 19.81 11.39
CA MET A 1 27.36 18.81 10.54
C MET A 1 25.87 19.11 10.53
N ASN A 2 25.32 19.63 9.43
CA ASN A 2 23.86 19.82 9.34
C ASN A 2 23.19 18.45 9.31
N ALA A 3 22.51 18.08 10.38
CA ALA A 3 21.70 16.86 10.43
C ALA A 3 20.73 16.91 9.25
N ARG A 4 20.74 15.88 8.38
CA ARG A 4 19.74 15.78 7.32
C ARG A 4 18.36 15.74 7.98
N PRO A 5 17.42 16.57 7.55
CA PRO A 5 16.08 16.56 8.15
C PRO A 5 15.48 15.16 8.01
N CYS A 6 14.86 14.66 9.09
CA CYS A 6 14.23 13.35 9.13
C CYS A 6 13.29 13.17 7.91
N PRO A 7 13.36 12.05 7.19
CA PRO A 7 12.46 11.80 6.07
C PRO A 7 11.01 11.63 6.59
N VAL A 8 10.05 11.97 5.74
CA VAL A 8 8.61 11.91 6.07
C VAL A 8 7.93 10.87 5.21
N ALA A 9 7.19 9.96 5.83
CA ALA A 9 6.41 8.94 5.16
C ALA A 9 4.92 9.06 5.49
N LEU A 10 4.07 8.80 4.48
CA LEU A 10 2.64 8.58 4.65
C LEU A 10 2.34 7.09 4.52
N VAL A 11 1.60 6.52 5.47
CA VAL A 11 1.08 5.15 5.41
C VAL A 11 -0.44 5.17 5.49
N THR A 12 -1.12 4.74 4.44
CA THR A 12 -2.58 4.60 4.47
C THR A 12 -3.00 3.26 5.08
N GLY A 13 -4.10 3.23 5.83
CA GLY A 13 -4.52 2.04 6.56
C GLY A 13 -3.64 1.72 7.78
N ALA A 14 -2.99 2.72 8.37
CA ALA A 14 -1.99 2.56 9.44
C ALA A 14 -2.55 2.18 10.82
N ARG A 15 -3.87 1.97 10.95
CA ARG A 15 -4.47 1.66 12.24
C ARG A 15 -4.12 0.26 12.75
N LYS A 16 -4.04 -0.75 11.87
CA LYS A 16 -3.82 -2.16 12.22
C LYS A 16 -3.15 -2.96 11.09
N GLY A 17 -2.80 -4.22 11.37
CA GLY A 17 -2.30 -5.17 10.39
C GLY A 17 -1.02 -4.69 9.70
N ILE A 18 -0.91 -4.94 8.40
CA ILE A 18 0.26 -4.57 7.60
C ILE A 18 0.56 -3.07 7.72
N GLY A 19 -0.45 -2.20 7.60
CA GLY A 19 -0.24 -0.76 7.65
C GLY A 19 0.34 -0.26 8.98
N ARG A 20 -0.05 -0.86 10.12
CA ARG A 20 0.57 -0.58 11.42
C ARG A 20 2.02 -1.05 11.46
N ALA A 21 2.28 -2.30 11.06
CA ALA A 21 3.64 -2.84 11.04
C ALA A 21 4.57 -2.02 10.13
N LEU A 22 4.08 -1.53 8.98
CA LEU A 22 4.83 -0.64 8.10
C LEU A 22 5.12 0.72 8.77
N ALA A 23 4.15 1.27 9.49
CA ALA A 23 4.33 2.54 10.19
C ALA A 23 5.35 2.42 11.32
N GLU A 24 5.26 1.37 12.15
CA GLU A 24 6.21 1.06 13.22
C GLU A 24 7.63 0.85 12.65
N HIS A 25 7.76 0.05 11.58
CA HIS A 25 9.04 -0.18 10.91
C HIS A 25 9.68 1.11 10.38
N LEU A 26 8.90 2.02 9.79
CA LEU A 26 9.41 3.29 9.29
C LEU A 26 9.85 4.23 10.41
N LEU A 27 9.16 4.22 11.56
CA LEU A 27 9.61 4.94 12.76
C LEU A 27 10.97 4.43 13.23
N ASP A 28 11.16 3.11 13.29
CA ASP A 28 12.45 2.48 13.66
C ASP A 28 13.57 2.82 12.66
N ARG A 29 13.21 3.16 11.42
CA ARG A 29 14.14 3.65 10.38
C ARG A 29 14.38 5.17 10.43
N GLY A 30 13.84 5.85 11.45
CA GLY A 30 14.03 7.29 11.67
C GLY A 30 13.14 8.20 10.80
N TYR A 31 12.06 7.67 10.22
CA TYR A 31 11.06 8.50 9.54
C TYR A 31 10.12 9.20 10.54
N GLN A 32 9.68 10.40 10.20
CA GLN A 32 8.43 10.92 10.71
C GLN A 32 7.29 10.28 9.92
N VAL A 33 6.34 9.65 10.61
CA VAL A 33 5.29 8.87 9.94
C VAL A 33 3.93 9.51 10.13
N VAL A 34 3.26 9.80 9.02
CA VAL A 34 1.86 10.18 9.01
C VAL A 34 1.03 8.94 8.67
N GLY A 35 0.20 8.52 9.60
CA GLY A 35 -0.78 7.46 9.38
C GLY A 35 -2.14 8.02 9.01
N CYS A 36 -2.91 7.33 8.18
CA CYS A 36 -4.32 7.65 8.03
C CYS A 36 -5.20 6.40 7.92
N SER A 37 -6.42 6.51 8.38
CA SER A 37 -7.48 5.49 8.28
C SER A 37 -8.85 6.09 8.60
N ARG A 38 -9.93 5.37 8.27
CA ARG A 38 -11.30 5.84 8.53
C ARG A 38 -11.64 6.01 10.01
N LEU A 39 -10.97 5.26 10.87
CA LEU A 39 -11.07 5.34 12.34
C LEU A 39 -9.74 5.79 12.91
N ASP A 40 -9.75 6.30 14.14
CA ASP A 40 -8.54 6.68 14.84
C ASP A 40 -7.65 5.46 15.09
N ALA A 41 -6.34 5.67 15.10
CA ALA A 41 -5.40 4.63 15.51
C ALA A 41 -5.55 4.39 17.02
N ASP A 42 -5.50 3.13 17.42
CA ASP A 42 -5.55 2.67 18.81
C ASP A 42 -4.16 2.55 19.45
N TRP A 43 -3.12 3.05 18.79
CA TRP A 43 -1.75 3.05 19.22
C TRP A 43 -1.10 4.42 18.98
N LYS A 44 -0.02 4.69 19.72
CA LYS A 44 0.75 5.93 19.66
C LYS A 44 2.24 5.60 19.70
N ALA A 45 3.05 6.42 19.04
CA ALA A 45 4.52 6.36 19.12
C ALA A 45 5.09 7.76 18.87
N GLU A 46 6.31 8.00 19.34
CA GLU A 46 7.05 9.20 18.99
C GLU A 46 7.30 9.24 17.48
N GLY A 47 7.15 10.40 16.86
CA GLY A 47 7.27 10.53 15.40
C GLY A 47 6.06 10.05 14.60
N PHE A 48 5.00 9.50 15.26
CA PHE A 48 3.78 9.07 14.60
C PHE A 48 2.65 10.10 14.78
N PHE A 49 2.08 10.53 13.67
CA PHE A 49 0.91 11.40 13.63
C PHE A 49 -0.20 10.76 12.81
N HIS A 50 -1.39 10.63 13.38
CA HIS A 50 -2.54 9.99 12.71
C HIS A 50 -3.66 10.96 12.40
N LEU A 51 -4.28 10.81 11.22
CA LEU A 51 -5.46 11.57 10.80
C LEU A 51 -6.57 10.63 10.30
N ARG A 52 -7.80 10.89 10.75
CA ARG A 52 -8.97 10.21 10.16
C ARG A 52 -9.17 10.68 8.73
N THR A 53 -9.07 9.73 7.79
CA THR A 53 -9.21 10.00 6.36
C THR A 53 -9.78 8.78 5.66
N ASP A 54 -10.84 8.97 4.91
CA ASP A 54 -11.26 8.02 3.89
C ASP A 54 -10.49 8.35 2.60
N VAL A 55 -9.65 7.41 2.16
CA VAL A 55 -8.82 7.58 0.95
C VAL A 55 -9.66 7.70 -0.33
N ALA A 56 -10.90 7.20 -0.33
CA ALA A 56 -11.84 7.35 -1.43
C ALA A 56 -12.49 8.75 -1.49
N ASN A 57 -12.32 9.57 -0.46
CA ASN A 57 -12.87 10.92 -0.40
C ASN A 57 -11.81 11.96 -0.76
N GLU A 58 -11.87 12.50 -1.97
CA GLU A 58 -10.89 13.45 -2.47
C GLU A 58 -10.70 14.68 -1.57
N ARG A 59 -11.78 15.20 -0.99
CA ARG A 59 -11.71 16.37 -0.08
C ARG A 59 -10.91 16.05 1.18
N GLN A 60 -11.11 14.84 1.75
CA GLN A 60 -10.37 14.39 2.93
C GLN A 60 -8.89 14.12 2.58
N VAL A 61 -8.61 13.52 1.44
CA VAL A 61 -7.23 13.31 0.97
C VAL A 61 -6.53 14.66 0.79
N LYS A 62 -7.15 15.63 0.12
CA LYS A 62 -6.57 17.00 0.00
C LYS A 62 -6.34 17.66 1.36
N ALA A 63 -7.22 17.44 2.35
CA ALA A 63 -7.03 17.95 3.71
C ALA A 63 -5.82 17.28 4.40
N LEU A 64 -5.68 15.97 4.29
CA LEU A 64 -4.53 15.22 4.78
C LEU A 64 -3.21 15.80 4.23
N PHE A 65 -3.12 16.02 2.91
CA PHE A 65 -1.90 16.55 2.30
C PHE A 65 -1.62 18.02 2.63
N ARG A 66 -2.66 18.83 2.88
CA ARG A 66 -2.46 20.19 3.46
C ARG A 66 -1.83 20.13 4.84
N GLU A 67 -2.26 19.17 5.67
CA GLU A 67 -1.70 19.00 7.01
C GLU A 67 -0.26 18.48 6.97
N ILE A 68 0.05 17.50 6.11
CA ILE A 68 1.43 17.02 5.87
C ILE A 68 2.33 18.21 5.46
N LYS A 69 1.88 19.00 4.50
CA LYS A 69 2.63 20.18 4.03
C LYS A 69 2.83 21.21 5.15
N ARG A 70 1.80 21.45 5.97
CA ARG A 70 1.86 22.40 7.08
C ARG A 70 2.85 21.98 8.16
N ARG A 71 2.86 20.69 8.52
CA ARG A 71 3.70 20.15 9.60
C ARG A 71 5.15 19.93 9.20
N TYR A 72 5.35 19.38 8.02
CA TYR A 72 6.65 18.85 7.61
C TYR A 72 7.24 19.54 6.39
N GLY A 73 6.43 20.25 5.60
CA GLY A 73 6.87 20.92 4.37
C GLY A 73 7.32 19.96 3.25
N ARG A 74 7.36 18.66 3.52
CA ARG A 74 7.89 17.61 2.63
C ARG A 74 7.14 16.29 2.77
N LEU A 75 7.29 15.44 1.76
CA LEU A 75 6.95 14.03 1.80
C LEU A 75 8.02 13.28 0.98
N ASP A 76 8.58 12.22 1.53
CA ASP A 76 9.63 11.42 0.89
C ASP A 76 9.12 10.07 0.43
N ALA A 77 8.16 9.49 1.17
CA ALA A 77 7.53 8.22 0.83
C ALA A 77 6.01 8.27 1.01
N ALA A 78 5.27 7.63 0.11
CA ALA A 78 3.83 7.40 0.24
C ALA A 78 3.53 5.91 0.04
N ILE A 79 2.98 5.27 1.09
CA ILE A 79 2.69 3.85 1.10
C ILE A 79 1.16 3.66 1.09
N ASN A 80 0.63 3.24 -0.07
CA ASN A 80 -0.79 3.00 -0.31
C ASN A 80 -1.17 1.57 0.06
N ASN A 81 -1.34 1.33 1.37
CA ASN A 81 -1.73 0.03 1.91
C ASN A 81 -3.24 -0.09 2.19
N ALA A 82 -3.96 1.03 2.39
CA ALA A 82 -5.40 0.99 2.66
C ALA A 82 -6.17 0.25 1.56
N ALA A 83 -6.93 -0.78 1.95
CA ALA A 83 -7.74 -1.57 1.03
C ALA A 83 -8.95 -2.16 1.74
N VAL A 84 -9.94 -2.56 0.95
CA VAL A 84 -11.07 -3.37 1.36
C VAL A 84 -11.17 -4.60 0.47
N THR A 85 -11.67 -5.69 1.03
CA THR A 85 -11.92 -6.95 0.30
C THR A 85 -13.29 -7.47 0.65
N SER A 86 -13.86 -8.27 -0.25
CA SER A 86 -14.96 -9.19 0.04
C SER A 86 -14.72 -10.47 -0.75
N MET A 87 -15.17 -11.60 -0.21
CA MET A 87 -15.06 -12.90 -0.85
C MET A 87 -16.47 -13.43 -1.09
N ASN A 88 -16.89 -13.43 -2.35
CA ASN A 88 -18.17 -13.95 -2.80
C ASN A 88 -18.02 -14.59 -4.17
N HIS A 89 -18.77 -15.66 -4.42
CA HIS A 89 -18.92 -16.18 -5.77
C HIS A 89 -19.47 -15.09 -6.70
N VAL A 90 -19.03 -15.04 -7.96
CA VAL A 90 -19.40 -13.95 -8.91
C VAL A 90 -20.92 -13.79 -9.03
N LEU A 91 -21.68 -14.86 -9.03
CA LEU A 91 -23.15 -14.84 -9.09
C LEU A 91 -23.82 -14.20 -7.85
N LEU A 92 -23.09 -14.11 -6.73
CA LEU A 92 -23.58 -13.62 -5.45
C LEU A 92 -22.94 -12.28 -5.05
N THR A 93 -22.10 -11.70 -5.90
CA THR A 93 -21.38 -10.46 -5.60
C THR A 93 -22.27 -9.25 -5.89
N PRO A 94 -22.70 -8.48 -4.87
CA PRO A 94 -23.49 -7.26 -5.09
C PRO A 94 -22.67 -6.19 -5.80
N ALA A 95 -23.27 -5.43 -6.72
CA ALA A 95 -22.62 -4.31 -7.39
C ALA A 95 -22.03 -3.29 -6.41
N ALA A 96 -22.73 -2.98 -5.33
CA ALA A 96 -22.24 -2.09 -4.27
C ALA A 96 -20.93 -2.57 -3.62
N SER A 97 -20.68 -3.87 -3.54
CA SER A 97 -19.40 -4.43 -3.06
C SER A 97 -18.28 -4.19 -4.08
N VAL A 98 -18.57 -4.31 -5.37
CA VAL A 98 -17.63 -4.01 -6.45
C VAL A 98 -17.26 -2.53 -6.42
N GLU A 99 -18.26 -1.63 -6.40
CA GLU A 99 -18.08 -0.18 -6.32
C GLU A 99 -17.24 0.23 -5.12
N LYS A 100 -17.53 -0.34 -3.94
CA LYS A 100 -16.78 -0.07 -2.72
C LYS A 100 -15.31 -0.47 -2.84
N MET A 101 -15.02 -1.64 -3.45
CA MET A 101 -13.64 -2.08 -3.67
C MET A 101 -12.92 -1.21 -4.69
N MET A 102 -13.55 -0.87 -5.80
CA MET A 102 -12.97 0.03 -6.80
C MET A 102 -12.72 1.42 -6.23
N SER A 103 -13.66 1.97 -5.49
CA SER A 103 -13.53 3.28 -4.84
C SER A 103 -12.38 3.32 -3.84
N ALA A 104 -12.31 2.36 -2.90
CA ALA A 104 -11.27 2.36 -1.88
C ALA A 104 -9.89 1.96 -2.43
N ASN A 105 -9.83 0.86 -3.21
CA ASN A 105 -8.56 0.27 -3.62
C ASN A 105 -7.93 0.99 -4.82
N VAL A 106 -8.73 1.45 -5.79
CA VAL A 106 -8.23 2.07 -7.02
C VAL A 106 -8.28 3.59 -6.93
N VAL A 107 -9.48 4.16 -6.75
CA VAL A 107 -9.62 5.62 -6.66
C VAL A 107 -8.85 6.17 -5.47
N GLY A 108 -8.90 5.51 -4.31
CA GLY A 108 -8.14 5.92 -3.12
C GLY A 108 -6.63 5.92 -3.37
N THR A 109 -6.08 4.85 -3.98
CA THR A 109 -4.66 4.79 -4.34
C THR A 109 -4.28 5.89 -5.34
N PHE A 110 -5.12 6.13 -6.34
CA PHE A 110 -4.91 7.22 -7.29
C PHE A 110 -4.87 8.59 -6.61
N LEU A 111 -5.86 8.91 -5.80
CA LEU A 111 -5.97 10.22 -5.13
C LEU A 111 -4.76 10.48 -4.22
N VAL A 112 -4.37 9.50 -3.42
CA VAL A 112 -3.22 9.63 -2.51
C VAL A 112 -1.92 9.75 -3.29
N SER A 113 -1.70 8.91 -4.31
CA SER A 113 -0.49 8.98 -5.15
C SER A 113 -0.38 10.31 -5.88
N ARG A 114 -1.48 10.83 -6.42
CA ARG A 114 -1.53 12.13 -7.10
C ARG A 114 -1.15 13.29 -6.17
N GLU A 115 -1.73 13.34 -4.98
CA GLU A 115 -1.41 14.42 -4.04
C GLU A 115 0.01 14.26 -3.46
N ALA A 116 0.50 13.02 -3.28
CA ALA A 116 1.88 12.75 -2.91
C ALA A 116 2.85 13.29 -3.98
N ALA A 117 2.62 12.95 -5.25
CA ALA A 117 3.45 13.41 -6.36
C ALA A 117 3.50 14.94 -6.45
N LYS A 118 2.37 15.65 -6.26
CA LYS A 118 2.33 17.12 -6.21
C LYS A 118 3.22 17.72 -5.11
N LEU A 119 3.38 17.02 -3.99
CA LEU A 119 4.24 17.49 -2.90
C LEU A 119 5.69 17.11 -3.15
N MET A 120 5.96 15.93 -3.73
CA MET A 120 7.30 15.39 -4.01
C MET A 120 7.99 16.08 -5.20
N GLN A 121 7.26 16.41 -6.27
CA GLN A 121 7.82 16.94 -7.54
C GLN A 121 8.72 18.19 -7.35
N ARG A 122 8.39 19.03 -6.38
CA ARG A 122 9.17 20.25 -6.10
C ARG A 122 10.60 19.98 -5.67
N ARG A 123 10.84 18.81 -5.08
CA ARG A 123 12.15 18.38 -4.60
C ARG A 123 12.84 17.42 -5.54
N LYS A 124 12.18 17.06 -6.63
CA LYS A 124 12.64 16.04 -7.57
C LYS A 124 13.07 14.74 -6.87
N TYR A 125 12.30 14.33 -5.87
CA TYR A 125 12.52 13.11 -5.11
C TYR A 125 11.20 12.63 -4.50
N GLY A 126 10.91 11.35 -4.68
CA GLY A 126 9.76 10.69 -4.05
C GLY A 126 9.79 9.18 -4.26
N ARG A 127 9.16 8.47 -3.32
CA ARG A 127 8.96 7.02 -3.38
C ARG A 127 7.49 6.72 -3.14
N ILE A 128 6.80 6.18 -4.14
CA ILE A 128 5.41 5.74 -4.01
C ILE A 128 5.41 4.22 -4.07
N VAL A 129 4.87 3.58 -3.04
CA VAL A 129 4.74 2.12 -2.96
C VAL A 129 3.28 1.78 -2.79
N ASN A 130 2.71 1.13 -3.80
CA ASN A 130 1.33 0.68 -3.83
C ASN A 130 1.25 -0.80 -3.43
N PHE A 131 0.10 -1.20 -2.91
CA PHE A 131 -0.12 -2.59 -2.51
C PHE A 131 -1.11 -3.29 -3.45
N SER A 132 -0.63 -4.31 -4.13
CA SER A 132 -1.41 -5.32 -4.83
C SER A 132 -1.68 -6.51 -3.92
N SER A 133 -1.73 -7.70 -4.46
CA SER A 133 -1.91 -8.98 -3.75
C SER A 133 -1.43 -10.13 -4.63
N LEU A 134 -0.89 -11.17 -4.03
CA LEU A 134 -0.61 -12.44 -4.72
C LEU A 134 -1.90 -13.08 -5.31
N ALA A 135 -3.08 -12.68 -4.83
CA ALA A 135 -4.36 -13.09 -5.40
C ALA A 135 -4.53 -12.72 -6.88
N VAL A 136 -3.80 -11.68 -7.37
CA VAL A 136 -3.86 -11.26 -8.78
C VAL A 136 -3.30 -12.32 -9.72
N PRO A 137 -2.03 -12.74 -9.63
CA PRO A 137 -1.51 -13.80 -10.49
C PRO A 137 -2.15 -15.16 -10.20
N MET A 138 -2.59 -15.43 -8.98
CA MET A 138 -3.27 -16.68 -8.61
C MET A 138 -4.71 -16.77 -9.14
N ARG A 139 -5.32 -15.67 -9.54
CA ARG A 139 -6.72 -15.62 -10.05
C ARG A 139 -7.71 -16.33 -9.14
N LEU A 140 -7.61 -16.06 -7.83
CA LEU A 140 -8.36 -16.78 -6.80
C LEU A 140 -9.86 -16.69 -7.01
N GLY A 141 -10.53 -17.86 -7.06
CA GLY A 141 -11.98 -17.95 -7.10
C GLY A 141 -12.66 -17.25 -5.92
N GLY A 142 -13.83 -16.64 -6.15
CA GLY A 142 -14.56 -15.87 -5.14
C GLY A 142 -14.00 -14.48 -4.85
N GLN A 143 -12.95 -14.05 -5.55
CA GLN A 143 -12.32 -12.73 -5.36
C GLN A 143 -12.32 -11.85 -6.63
N SER A 144 -13.22 -12.09 -7.58
CA SER A 144 -13.22 -11.43 -8.89
C SER A 144 -13.09 -9.91 -8.80
N ALA A 145 -13.91 -9.23 -8.00
CA ALA A 145 -13.88 -7.78 -7.84
C ALA A 145 -12.61 -7.29 -7.10
N TYR A 146 -12.15 -8.03 -6.08
CA TYR A 146 -10.92 -7.70 -5.37
C TYR A 146 -9.70 -7.84 -6.28
N VAL A 147 -9.57 -8.96 -6.98
CA VAL A 147 -8.48 -9.21 -7.95
C VAL A 147 -8.48 -8.15 -9.04
N ALA A 148 -9.64 -7.84 -9.63
CA ALA A 148 -9.76 -6.77 -10.61
C ALA A 148 -9.29 -5.42 -10.06
N SER A 149 -9.67 -5.05 -8.83
CA SER A 149 -9.23 -3.81 -8.21
C SER A 149 -7.71 -3.77 -7.99
N LYS A 150 -7.10 -4.89 -7.57
CA LYS A 150 -5.66 -4.98 -7.35
C LYS A 150 -4.85 -5.01 -8.65
N ALA A 151 -5.34 -5.69 -9.70
CA ALA A 151 -4.76 -5.61 -11.03
C ALA A 151 -4.82 -4.18 -11.62
N SER A 152 -5.91 -3.45 -11.34
CA SER A 152 -6.02 -2.03 -11.72
C SER A 152 -4.97 -1.17 -11.02
N VAL A 153 -4.64 -1.44 -9.75
CA VAL A 153 -3.57 -0.74 -9.03
C VAL A 153 -2.20 -1.00 -9.68
N GLU A 154 -1.93 -2.21 -10.16
CA GLU A 154 -0.68 -2.53 -10.86
C GLU A 154 -0.54 -1.72 -12.15
N SER A 155 -1.57 -1.76 -13.01
CA SER A 155 -1.59 -1.01 -14.26
C SER A 155 -1.48 0.50 -14.03
N LEU A 156 -2.23 1.04 -13.07
CA LEU A 156 -2.17 2.44 -12.65
C LEU A 156 -0.74 2.83 -12.22
N SER A 157 -0.09 1.99 -11.43
CA SER A 157 1.26 2.24 -10.92
C SER A 157 2.29 2.29 -12.04
N GLN A 158 2.16 1.41 -13.05
CA GLN A 158 3.06 1.39 -14.21
C GLN A 158 2.93 2.64 -15.08
N VAL A 159 1.71 3.16 -15.26
CA VAL A 159 1.49 4.43 -15.97
C VAL A 159 2.06 5.60 -15.17
N MET A 160 1.74 5.67 -13.86
CA MET A 160 2.28 6.71 -12.98
C MET A 160 3.81 6.69 -12.91
N ALA A 161 4.45 5.51 -12.96
CA ALA A 161 5.90 5.39 -12.98
C ALA A 161 6.51 6.13 -14.18
N ARG A 162 5.89 6.05 -15.34
CA ARG A 162 6.33 6.77 -16.56
C ARG A 162 6.10 8.28 -16.46
N GLU A 163 4.92 8.69 -16.01
CA GLU A 163 4.54 10.11 -15.92
C GLU A 163 5.33 10.85 -14.85
N LEU A 164 5.77 10.17 -13.78
CA LEU A 164 6.42 10.79 -12.64
C LEU A 164 7.94 10.68 -12.65
N ALA A 165 8.53 9.94 -13.59
CA ALA A 165 9.98 9.71 -13.66
C ALA A 165 10.77 11.02 -13.84
N GLU A 166 10.27 11.97 -14.65
CA GLU A 166 10.91 13.27 -14.87
C GLU A 166 11.04 14.12 -13.58
N TYR A 167 10.21 13.81 -12.57
CA TYR A 167 10.24 14.45 -11.26
C TYR A 167 11.09 13.69 -10.22
N GLY A 168 11.83 12.66 -10.62
CA GLY A 168 12.64 11.83 -9.73
C GLY A 168 11.81 11.00 -8.75
N ILE A 169 10.54 10.71 -9.12
CA ILE A 169 9.61 9.92 -8.30
C ILE A 169 9.51 8.52 -8.88
N THR A 170 9.76 7.51 -8.05
CA THR A 170 9.51 6.11 -8.43
C THR A 170 8.15 5.65 -7.90
N VAL A 171 7.50 4.78 -8.66
CA VAL A 171 6.22 4.15 -8.30
C VAL A 171 6.34 2.65 -8.48
N ASN A 172 6.27 1.90 -7.39
CA ASN A 172 6.39 0.43 -7.41
C ASN A 172 5.23 -0.22 -6.63
N VAL A 173 5.07 -1.52 -6.81
CA VAL A 173 3.98 -2.29 -6.22
C VAL A 173 4.53 -3.49 -5.45
N ILE A 174 4.03 -3.70 -4.24
CA ILE A 174 4.22 -4.94 -3.49
C ILE A 174 2.93 -5.75 -3.57
N GLY A 175 3.02 -7.01 -3.99
CA GLY A 175 1.94 -7.99 -3.95
C GLY A 175 2.20 -9.01 -2.83
N PRO A 176 1.76 -8.76 -1.59
CA PRO A 176 2.02 -9.67 -0.48
C PRO A 176 1.38 -11.04 -0.69
N SER A 177 2.07 -12.08 -0.20
CA SER A 177 1.48 -13.38 0.10
C SER A 177 0.48 -13.27 1.26
N PRO A 178 -0.30 -14.31 1.55
CA PRO A 178 -1.15 -14.34 2.74
C PRO A 178 -0.30 -14.10 4.01
N ILE A 179 -0.67 -13.07 4.78
CA ILE A 179 -0.06 -12.75 6.08
C ILE A 179 -1.14 -12.90 7.14
N GLU A 180 -0.79 -13.43 8.30
CA GLU A 180 -1.72 -13.62 9.41
C GLU A 180 -2.25 -12.27 9.92
N THR A 181 -3.37 -11.86 9.38
CA THR A 181 -4.12 -10.65 9.72
C THR A 181 -5.60 -11.00 9.86
N ASP A 182 -6.41 -10.06 10.33
CA ASP A 182 -7.87 -10.26 10.43
C ASP A 182 -8.50 -10.70 9.10
N MET A 183 -7.89 -10.35 7.98
CA MET A 183 -8.36 -10.71 6.64
C MET A 183 -8.26 -12.22 6.37
N ILE A 184 -7.22 -12.87 6.88
CA ILE A 184 -6.96 -14.32 6.70
C ILE A 184 -7.61 -15.15 7.79
N ARG A 185 -7.70 -14.62 9.03
CA ARG A 185 -8.34 -15.33 10.15
C ARG A 185 -9.80 -15.75 9.91
N GLY A 186 -10.48 -15.10 8.96
CA GLY A 186 -11.83 -15.46 8.55
C GLY A 186 -11.93 -16.64 7.57
N LEU A 187 -10.81 -17.19 7.08
CA LEU A 187 -10.78 -18.32 6.18
C LEU A 187 -10.71 -19.65 6.94
N SER A 188 -11.34 -20.71 6.40
CA SER A 188 -11.15 -22.06 6.92
C SER A 188 -9.71 -22.53 6.70
N LYS A 189 -9.23 -23.41 7.58
CA LYS A 189 -7.87 -23.98 7.49
C LYS A 189 -7.61 -24.60 6.13
N ASP A 190 -8.54 -25.40 5.61
CA ASP A 190 -8.40 -26.07 4.31
C ASP A 190 -8.19 -25.08 3.15
N LYS A 191 -8.85 -23.91 3.20
CA LYS A 191 -8.66 -22.87 2.19
C LYS A 191 -7.28 -22.23 2.29
N VAL A 192 -6.79 -22.04 3.51
CA VAL A 192 -5.44 -21.51 3.73
C VAL A 192 -4.39 -22.52 3.26
N ASP A 193 -4.53 -23.79 3.63
CA ASP A 193 -3.61 -24.86 3.23
C ASP A 193 -3.56 -24.99 1.69
N HIS A 194 -4.72 -25.00 1.04
CA HIS A 194 -4.79 -25.03 -0.43
C HIS A 194 -4.14 -23.83 -1.10
N LEU A 195 -4.28 -22.65 -0.49
CA LEU A 195 -3.62 -21.42 -0.95
C LEU A 195 -2.10 -21.52 -0.82
N LEU A 196 -1.59 -22.03 0.30
CA LEU A 196 -0.17 -22.21 0.54
C LEU A 196 0.45 -23.25 -0.39
N ASP A 197 -0.28 -24.35 -0.67
CA ASP A 197 0.17 -25.40 -1.59
C ASP A 197 0.33 -24.90 -3.03
N ALA A 198 -0.48 -23.94 -3.45
CA ALA A 198 -0.38 -23.31 -4.76
C ALA A 198 0.76 -22.29 -4.89
N MET A 199 1.40 -21.92 -3.78
CA MET A 199 2.51 -20.96 -3.78
C MET A 199 3.85 -21.65 -4.00
N ALA A 200 4.82 -20.95 -4.61
CA ALA A 200 6.19 -21.45 -4.74
C ALA A 200 6.87 -21.57 -3.36
N VAL A 201 6.69 -20.56 -2.50
CA VAL A 201 7.15 -20.56 -1.10
C VAL A 201 5.96 -20.92 -0.22
N LYS A 202 5.87 -22.20 0.18
CA LYS A 202 4.73 -22.80 0.88
C LYS A 202 4.69 -22.45 2.37
N ARG A 203 4.64 -21.16 2.68
CA ARG A 203 4.44 -20.65 4.04
C ARG A 203 3.66 -19.35 4.05
N MET A 204 3.05 -19.06 5.17
CA MET A 204 2.52 -17.71 5.42
C MET A 204 3.63 -16.67 5.31
N GLY A 205 3.33 -15.53 4.71
CA GLY A 205 4.18 -14.37 4.74
C GLY A 205 4.24 -13.75 6.12
N THR A 206 5.30 -13.00 6.35
CA THR A 206 5.52 -12.23 7.57
C THR A 206 5.53 -10.73 7.26
N PHE A 207 5.39 -9.89 8.28
CA PHE A 207 5.61 -8.45 8.11
C PHE A 207 7.04 -8.15 7.66
N ALA A 208 8.02 -8.94 8.12
CA ALA A 208 9.42 -8.80 7.72
C ALA A 208 9.63 -9.03 6.21
N ASP A 209 8.91 -9.99 5.60
CA ASP A 209 8.97 -10.18 4.15
C ASP A 209 8.53 -8.91 3.40
N VAL A 210 7.50 -8.23 3.90
CA VAL A 210 6.99 -6.99 3.27
C VAL A 210 7.92 -5.81 3.51
N THR A 211 8.40 -5.63 4.76
CA THR A 211 9.27 -4.50 5.09
C THR A 211 10.62 -4.57 4.42
N ASN A 212 11.15 -5.78 4.16
CA ASN A 212 12.38 -5.97 3.39
C ASN A 212 12.27 -5.42 1.96
N VAL A 213 11.15 -5.71 1.28
CA VAL A 213 10.90 -5.17 -0.07
C VAL A 213 10.56 -3.69 -0.03
N LEU A 214 9.84 -3.23 1.01
CA LEU A 214 9.60 -1.81 1.20
C LEU A 214 10.93 -1.05 1.35
N ASP A 215 11.84 -1.51 2.20
CA ASP A 215 13.18 -0.92 2.37
C ASP A 215 13.92 -0.83 1.04
N PHE A 216 13.88 -1.90 0.24
CA PHE A 216 14.49 -1.90 -1.08
C PHE A 216 13.91 -0.81 -2.00
N PHE A 217 12.59 -0.65 -2.06
CA PHE A 217 11.98 0.39 -2.90
C PHE A 217 12.19 1.82 -2.37
N LEU A 218 12.41 1.99 -1.07
CA LEU A 218 12.60 3.30 -0.45
C LEU A 218 14.04 3.81 -0.50
N ARG A 219 15.03 2.95 -0.77
CA ARG A 219 16.44 3.35 -0.83
C ARG A 219 16.65 4.43 -1.90
N PRO A 220 17.53 5.41 -1.64
CA PRO A 220 17.95 6.36 -2.68
C PRO A 220 18.53 5.66 -3.91
N GLU A 221 19.29 4.58 -3.71
CA GLU A 221 19.98 3.78 -4.73
C GLU A 221 19.02 2.98 -5.63
N SER A 222 17.72 2.89 -5.25
CA SER A 222 16.68 2.25 -6.05
C SER A 222 15.99 3.23 -7.01
N ASP A 223 16.64 4.31 -7.40
CA ASP A 223 16.10 5.37 -8.25
C ASP A 223 15.80 4.91 -9.69
N ALA A 224 16.49 3.89 -10.18
CA ALA A 224 16.23 3.25 -11.46
C ALA A 224 15.12 2.16 -11.40
N VAL A 225 14.63 1.84 -10.20
CA VAL A 225 13.59 0.81 -10.00
C VAL A 225 12.23 1.49 -9.91
N THR A 226 11.50 1.47 -11.02
CA THR A 226 10.14 2.04 -11.09
C THR A 226 9.24 1.22 -12.01
N GLY A 227 7.93 1.25 -11.77
CA GLY A 227 6.94 0.48 -12.52
C GLY A 227 6.96 -1.03 -12.23
N GLN A 228 7.67 -1.47 -11.21
CA GLN A 228 7.83 -2.89 -10.88
C GLN A 228 6.69 -3.38 -9.98
N VAL A 229 6.28 -4.64 -10.22
CA VAL A 229 5.35 -5.37 -9.35
C VAL A 229 6.12 -6.55 -8.76
N MET A 230 6.29 -6.55 -7.44
CA MET A 230 7.01 -7.62 -6.74
C MET A 230 6.04 -8.45 -5.91
N TYR A 231 5.77 -9.67 -6.34
CA TYR A 231 4.95 -10.62 -5.61
C TYR A 231 5.80 -11.40 -4.60
N LEU A 232 5.33 -11.47 -3.36
CA LEU A 232 5.95 -12.23 -2.28
C LEU A 232 5.36 -13.64 -2.23
N GLY A 233 6.22 -14.64 -2.01
CA GLY A 233 5.83 -16.05 -2.00
C GLY A 233 5.90 -16.73 -3.37
N GLY A 234 6.27 -15.99 -4.40
CA GLY A 234 6.42 -16.48 -5.77
C GLY A 234 5.09 -16.54 -6.54
N VAL A 235 5.19 -16.36 -7.85
CA VAL A 235 4.03 -16.53 -8.74
C VAL A 235 3.79 -18.02 -8.93
N PRO A 236 2.55 -18.52 -8.80
CA PRO A 236 2.25 -19.91 -9.08
C PRO A 236 2.59 -20.24 -10.54
N ASN A 237 3.07 -21.45 -10.78
CA ASN A 237 3.19 -21.97 -12.13
C ASN A 237 1.77 -22.05 -12.74
N LEU A 238 1.54 -21.30 -13.82
CA LEU A 238 0.30 -21.33 -14.59
C LEU A 238 0.25 -22.59 -15.44
#